data_70efa21ee92016a939d074237865adaa
#
_entry.id   70efa21ee92016a939d074237865adaa
#
_cell.length_a   1.000
_cell.length_b   1.000
_cell.length_c   1.000
_cell.angle_alpha   90.00
_cell.angle_beta   90.00
_cell.angle_gamma   90.00
#
_symmetry.space_group_name_H-M   'P 1'
#
loop_
_entity.id
_entity.type
_entity.pdbx_description
1 polymer ?
#
loop_
_entity_poly.entity_id
_entity_poly.type
_entity_poly.pdbx_seq_one_letter_code
_entity_poly.pdbx_strand_id
1 'polypeptide(L)'
;MRVFLFTVLTVLAAIAGAFFYFSDQDIPRATLEAKYATPPSEFLQLPDGSRAHVRDRGPHNAPAIALIHGNMSSLFTWEAWASRLDDRFRVITMDLPGHGLTGSVPSGDYTQKGMVEFVRMVADRLGLGKLAIGGHSMGGGIAARFAETYPELVTQLILVDAVGMPSKTPDPQPLVFRVLRAPVLNQVLLHITPRSLVAQTLSSVIVRKSILADGTIDQYWEFARMTGTRQATFVRFGLPRDAYIKDHIGAIQAPTLILWGKEDPDIPVADGHLYAQAIPGSKLIIYPDTGHFSHEEMADQSASDVRAFLLATNR
;
A
#
# COMPACT_ATOMS: atom_id res chain seq x y z
N MET A 1 32.30 39.64 -17.58
CA MET A 1 31.29 39.78 -16.51
C MET A 1 29.86 39.86 -17.04
N ARG A 2 29.49 40.77 -17.95
CA ARG A 2 28.11 40.90 -18.51
C ARG A 2 27.62 39.64 -19.24
N VAL A 3 28.45 39.02 -20.11
CA VAL A 3 28.08 37.79 -20.84
C VAL A 3 27.87 36.64 -19.89
N PHE A 4 28.73 36.44 -18.90
CA PHE A 4 28.58 35.40 -17.87
C PHE A 4 27.27 35.57 -17.06
N LEU A 5 26.97 36.81 -16.63
CA LEU A 5 25.74 37.10 -15.90
C LEU A 5 24.50 36.83 -16.77
N PHE A 6 24.52 37.20 -18.05
CA PHE A 6 23.44 36.95 -18.99
C PHE A 6 23.20 35.43 -19.18
N THR A 7 24.28 34.66 -19.38
CA THR A 7 24.20 33.19 -19.52
C THR A 7 23.61 32.55 -18.27
N VAL A 8 24.05 32.97 -17.07
CA VAL A 8 23.50 32.45 -15.80
C VAL A 8 21.99 32.75 -15.66
N LEU A 9 21.57 33.98 -15.98
CA LEU A 9 20.17 34.36 -15.91
C LEU A 9 19.32 33.60 -16.92
N THR A 10 19.83 33.36 -18.13
CA THR A 10 19.11 32.57 -19.15
C THR A 10 18.96 31.11 -18.71
N VAL A 11 20.00 30.52 -18.13
CA VAL A 11 19.92 29.15 -17.60
C VAL A 11 18.94 29.06 -16.42
N LEU A 12 18.96 30.03 -15.50
CA LEU A 12 18.01 30.06 -14.40
C LEU A 12 16.58 30.25 -14.88
N ALA A 13 16.35 31.10 -15.86
CA ALA A 13 15.03 31.28 -16.46
C ALA A 13 14.54 30.02 -17.18
N ALA A 14 15.43 29.31 -17.87
CA ALA A 14 15.10 28.03 -18.51
C ALA A 14 14.78 26.95 -17.49
N ILE A 15 15.51 26.85 -16.38
CA ILE A 15 15.25 25.93 -15.26
C ILE A 15 13.90 26.27 -14.62
N ALA A 16 13.64 27.55 -14.32
CA ALA A 16 12.37 27.99 -13.75
C ALA A 16 11.20 27.68 -14.71
N GLY A 17 11.35 27.99 -16.01
CA GLY A 17 10.36 27.68 -17.03
C GLY A 17 10.07 26.17 -17.13
N ALA A 18 11.11 25.36 -17.14
CA ALA A 18 10.98 23.90 -17.12
C ALA A 18 10.27 23.41 -15.84
N PHE A 19 10.64 23.96 -14.67
CA PHE A 19 9.98 23.64 -13.42
C PHE A 19 8.49 23.97 -13.46
N PHE A 20 8.09 25.17 -13.89
CA PHE A 20 6.68 25.53 -14.01
C PHE A 20 5.94 24.69 -15.04
N TYR A 21 6.58 24.31 -16.14
CA TYR A 21 5.99 23.46 -17.18
C TYR A 21 5.74 22.03 -16.71
N PHE A 22 6.67 21.47 -15.92
CA PHE A 22 6.57 20.09 -15.41
C PHE A 22 5.97 19.99 -14.02
N SER A 23 5.72 21.12 -13.34
CA SER A 23 5.10 21.10 -12.02
C SER A 23 3.61 20.80 -12.13
N ASP A 24 3.21 19.71 -11.49
CA ASP A 24 1.81 19.36 -11.32
C ASP A 24 1.30 19.93 -10.00
N GLN A 25 0.22 20.68 -10.05
CA GLN A 25 -0.45 21.17 -8.83
C GLN A 25 -1.06 20.00 -8.07
N ASP A 26 -1.11 20.14 -6.74
CA ASP A 26 -1.87 19.22 -5.90
C ASP A 26 -3.36 19.25 -6.27
N ILE A 27 -4.00 18.09 -6.20
CA ILE A 27 -5.44 17.98 -6.43
C ILE A 27 -6.15 18.11 -5.08
N PRO A 28 -7.11 19.06 -4.95
CA PRO A 28 -7.87 19.19 -3.72
C PRO A 28 -8.57 17.87 -3.35
N ARG A 29 -8.54 17.50 -2.07
CA ARG A 29 -9.20 16.30 -1.55
C ARG A 29 -10.66 16.21 -1.99
N ALA A 30 -11.41 17.30 -1.89
CA ALA A 30 -12.83 17.34 -2.26
C ALA A 30 -13.08 16.93 -3.73
N THR A 31 -12.15 17.27 -4.64
CA THR A 31 -12.22 16.86 -6.04
C THR A 31 -12.09 15.35 -6.20
N LEU A 32 -11.15 14.74 -5.48
CA LEU A 32 -10.94 13.29 -5.53
C LEU A 32 -12.03 12.51 -4.80
N GLU A 33 -12.55 13.05 -3.69
CA GLU A 33 -13.71 12.48 -3.01
C GLU A 33 -14.93 12.46 -3.92
N ALA A 34 -15.22 13.56 -4.61
CA ALA A 34 -16.33 13.62 -5.57
C ALA A 34 -16.19 12.61 -6.71
N LYS A 35 -14.95 12.29 -7.12
CA LYS A 35 -14.68 11.33 -8.20
C LYS A 35 -14.68 9.87 -7.71
N TYR A 36 -14.11 9.58 -6.56
CA TYR A 36 -13.77 8.22 -6.13
C TYR A 36 -14.53 7.73 -4.90
N ALA A 37 -15.05 8.63 -4.04
CA ALA A 37 -15.76 8.22 -2.83
C ALA A 37 -17.23 7.81 -3.12
N THR A 38 -17.43 6.94 -4.13
CA THR A 38 -18.75 6.37 -4.42
C THR A 38 -19.08 5.25 -3.43
N PRO A 39 -20.39 4.98 -3.15
CA PRO A 39 -20.76 3.89 -2.27
C PRO A 39 -20.08 2.57 -2.65
N PRO A 40 -19.63 1.77 -1.69
CA PRO A 40 -19.81 1.87 -0.23
C PRO A 40 -18.69 2.65 0.50
N SER A 41 -18.06 3.65 -0.13
CA SER A 41 -17.04 4.47 0.53
C SER A 41 -17.61 5.23 1.72
N GLU A 42 -16.94 5.14 2.86
CA GLU A 42 -17.25 5.84 4.10
C GLU A 42 -16.00 6.52 4.68
N PHE A 43 -16.23 7.53 5.52
CA PHE A 43 -15.14 8.23 6.22
C PHE A 43 -15.36 8.14 7.72
N LEU A 44 -14.45 7.44 8.40
CA LEU A 44 -14.50 7.28 9.83
C LEU A 44 -13.68 8.36 10.51
N GLN A 45 -14.28 9.06 11.47
CA GLN A 45 -13.52 9.94 12.35
C GLN A 45 -12.87 9.08 13.45
N LEU A 46 -11.55 9.12 13.54
CA LEU A 46 -10.76 8.37 14.50
C LEU A 46 -10.38 9.21 15.73
N PRO A 47 -10.02 8.58 16.87
CA PRO A 47 -9.69 9.29 18.11
C PRO A 47 -8.49 10.24 18.02
N ASP A 48 -7.53 9.96 17.12
CA ASP A 48 -6.34 10.78 16.86
C ASP A 48 -6.61 11.99 15.96
N GLY A 49 -7.88 12.20 15.58
CA GLY A 49 -8.30 13.26 14.66
C GLY A 49 -8.17 12.89 13.18
N SER A 50 -7.68 11.69 12.86
CA SER A 50 -7.62 11.21 11.48
C SER A 50 -9.01 10.93 10.92
N ARG A 51 -9.16 11.14 9.60
CA ARG A 51 -10.35 10.81 8.84
C ARG A 51 -10.04 9.65 7.90
N ALA A 52 -10.31 8.41 8.35
CA ALA A 52 -10.01 7.21 7.60
C ALA A 52 -11.04 6.97 6.49
N HIS A 53 -10.60 6.82 5.25
CA HIS A 53 -11.42 6.32 4.15
C HIS A 53 -11.44 4.81 4.18
N VAL A 54 -12.64 4.24 4.21
CA VAL A 54 -12.87 2.80 4.26
C VAL A 54 -13.97 2.39 3.30
N ARG A 55 -13.99 1.12 2.93
CA ARG A 55 -15.14 0.44 2.31
C ARG A 55 -15.48 -0.79 3.14
N ASP A 56 -16.71 -0.87 3.60
CA ASP A 56 -17.25 -1.96 4.42
C ASP A 56 -18.34 -2.67 3.61
N ARG A 57 -18.06 -3.90 3.18
CA ARG A 57 -18.90 -4.67 2.26
C ARG A 57 -19.27 -6.01 2.84
N GLY A 58 -20.40 -6.54 2.38
CA GLY A 58 -20.92 -7.84 2.80
C GLY A 58 -21.73 -7.79 4.09
N PRO A 59 -22.19 -8.95 4.59
CA PRO A 59 -23.05 -9.00 5.78
C PRO A 59 -22.29 -8.61 7.05
N HIS A 60 -22.77 -7.63 7.79
CA HIS A 60 -22.10 -7.11 9.00
C HIS A 60 -21.97 -8.15 10.14
N ASN A 61 -22.76 -9.22 10.11
CA ASN A 61 -22.68 -10.34 11.06
C ASN A 61 -21.80 -11.50 10.57
N ALA A 62 -21.24 -11.40 9.36
CA ALA A 62 -20.31 -12.40 8.85
C ALA A 62 -18.90 -12.23 9.45
N PRO A 63 -18.04 -13.27 9.39
CA PRO A 63 -16.63 -13.13 9.78
C PRO A 63 -15.95 -11.99 9.02
N ALA A 64 -15.25 -11.13 9.76
CA ALA A 64 -14.60 -9.94 9.18
C ALA A 64 -13.23 -10.27 8.61
N ILE A 65 -12.91 -9.63 7.48
CA ILE A 65 -11.56 -9.58 6.91
C ILE A 65 -11.18 -8.13 6.62
N ALA A 66 -10.05 -7.67 7.16
CA ALA A 66 -9.46 -6.37 6.85
C ALA A 66 -8.32 -6.53 5.85
N LEU A 67 -8.33 -5.75 4.77
CA LEU A 67 -7.36 -5.80 3.68
C LEU A 67 -6.60 -4.47 3.58
N ILE A 68 -5.26 -4.56 3.64
CA ILE A 68 -4.34 -3.43 3.75
C ILE A 68 -3.50 -3.34 2.49
N HIS A 69 -3.59 -2.22 1.78
CA HIS A 69 -2.89 -1.98 0.51
C HIS A 69 -1.39 -1.72 0.66
N GLY A 70 -0.68 -1.81 -0.46
CA GLY A 70 0.76 -1.55 -0.54
C GLY A 70 1.13 -0.07 -0.58
N ASN A 71 2.43 0.19 -0.68
CA ASN A 71 2.98 1.52 -0.83
C ASN A 71 2.48 2.19 -2.12
N MET A 72 2.19 3.49 -2.07
CA MET A 72 1.66 4.31 -3.18
C MET A 72 0.34 3.80 -3.80
N SER A 73 -0.29 2.80 -3.22
CA SER A 73 -1.58 2.24 -3.62
C SER A 73 -2.74 2.85 -2.81
N SER A 74 -3.91 2.26 -2.91
CA SER A 74 -5.11 2.62 -2.17
C SER A 74 -5.98 1.39 -1.94
N LEU A 75 -7.06 1.55 -1.18
CA LEU A 75 -8.03 0.47 -0.93
C LEU A 75 -8.64 -0.13 -2.20
N PHE A 76 -8.60 0.60 -3.32
CA PHE A 76 -9.18 0.14 -4.59
C PHE A 76 -8.44 -1.06 -5.21
N THR A 77 -7.19 -1.32 -4.84
CA THR A 77 -6.43 -2.52 -5.23
C THR A 77 -7.15 -3.82 -4.81
N TRP A 78 -8.05 -3.73 -3.82
CA TRP A 78 -8.79 -4.87 -3.28
C TRP A 78 -10.18 -5.08 -3.88
N GLU A 79 -10.64 -4.24 -4.82
CA GLU A 79 -12.00 -4.31 -5.36
C GLU A 79 -12.34 -5.68 -5.96
N ALA A 80 -11.35 -6.28 -6.65
CA ALA A 80 -11.53 -7.59 -7.25
C ALA A 80 -11.71 -8.70 -6.20
N TRP A 81 -10.99 -8.64 -5.07
CA TRP A 81 -11.19 -9.56 -3.96
C TRP A 81 -12.47 -9.25 -3.18
N ALA A 82 -12.72 -7.99 -2.89
CA ALA A 82 -13.90 -7.58 -2.13
C ALA A 82 -15.18 -8.08 -2.79
N SER A 83 -15.35 -7.90 -4.11
CA SER A 83 -16.51 -8.37 -4.86
C SER A 83 -16.66 -9.90 -4.93
N ARG A 84 -15.58 -10.65 -4.66
CA ARG A 84 -15.59 -12.12 -4.66
C ARG A 84 -15.71 -12.73 -3.28
N LEU A 85 -15.61 -11.93 -2.22
CA LEU A 85 -15.63 -12.40 -0.84
C LEU A 85 -16.83 -11.87 -0.05
N ASP A 86 -17.46 -10.75 -0.50
CA ASP A 86 -18.52 -10.04 0.24
C ASP A 86 -19.86 -10.78 0.33
N ASP A 87 -20.01 -11.93 -0.33
CA ASP A 87 -21.15 -12.83 -0.15
C ASP A 87 -21.08 -13.66 1.14
N ARG A 88 -19.88 -13.85 1.70
CA ARG A 88 -19.62 -14.71 2.86
C ARG A 88 -18.89 -14.05 4.00
N PHE A 89 -18.21 -12.93 3.73
CA PHE A 89 -17.38 -12.22 4.68
C PHE A 89 -17.77 -10.75 4.73
N ARG A 90 -17.59 -10.13 5.89
CA ARG A 90 -17.58 -8.68 6.00
C ARG A 90 -16.20 -8.20 5.60
N VAL A 91 -16.07 -7.62 4.42
CA VAL A 91 -14.80 -7.21 3.82
C VAL A 91 -14.57 -5.73 4.05
N ILE A 92 -13.57 -5.42 4.85
CA ILE A 92 -13.14 -4.05 5.15
C ILE A 92 -11.86 -3.75 4.38
N THR A 93 -11.88 -2.76 3.51
CA THR A 93 -10.71 -2.19 2.87
C THR A 93 -10.52 -0.77 3.36
N MET A 94 -9.27 -0.32 3.52
CA MET A 94 -8.98 1.01 4.06
C MET A 94 -7.79 1.65 3.38
N ASP A 95 -7.82 2.98 3.26
CA ASP A 95 -6.66 3.77 2.87
C ASP A 95 -5.80 4.08 4.10
N LEU A 96 -4.53 3.72 4.05
CA LEU A 96 -3.55 4.00 5.10
C LEU A 96 -3.21 5.50 5.20
N PRO A 97 -2.65 5.97 6.33
CA PRO A 97 -2.07 7.30 6.45
C PRO A 97 -1.13 7.64 5.29
N GLY A 98 -1.32 8.81 4.69
CA GLY A 98 -0.54 9.28 3.54
C GLY A 98 -0.92 8.66 2.20
N HIS A 99 -2.05 7.93 2.09
CA HIS A 99 -2.50 7.25 0.89
C HIS A 99 -3.98 7.49 0.60
N GLY A 100 -4.38 7.23 -0.67
CA GLY A 100 -5.75 7.27 -1.13
C GLY A 100 -6.50 8.51 -0.67
N LEU A 101 -7.77 8.38 -0.26
CA LEU A 101 -8.58 9.48 0.25
C LEU A 101 -8.41 9.73 1.77
N THR A 102 -7.74 8.85 2.51
CA THR A 102 -7.29 9.16 3.89
C THR A 102 -6.28 10.30 3.86
N GLY A 103 -5.28 10.23 2.97
CA GLY A 103 -4.27 11.27 2.82
C GLY A 103 -3.44 11.50 4.08
N SER A 104 -2.94 12.73 4.23
CA SER A 104 -2.15 13.11 5.42
C SER A 104 -3.00 13.06 6.69
N VAL A 105 -2.39 12.63 7.79
CA VAL A 105 -3.01 12.50 9.12
C VAL A 105 -2.44 13.55 10.09
N PRO A 106 -3.21 13.99 11.11
CA PRO A 106 -2.77 15.04 12.03
C PRO A 106 -1.50 14.71 12.80
N SER A 107 -1.30 13.44 13.16
CA SER A 107 -0.10 12.98 13.87
C SER A 107 1.18 13.11 13.05
N GLY A 108 1.09 13.04 11.72
CA GLY A 108 2.25 12.91 10.83
C GLY A 108 3.06 11.64 11.07
N ASP A 109 2.53 10.66 11.80
CA ASP A 109 3.19 9.39 12.06
C ASP A 109 2.91 8.40 10.92
N TYR A 110 3.91 8.22 10.07
CA TYR A 110 3.89 7.26 8.97
C TYR A 110 4.83 6.06 9.23
N THR A 111 5.23 5.85 10.47
CA THR A 111 6.00 4.66 10.87
C THR A 111 5.15 3.40 10.74
N GLN A 112 5.79 2.24 10.64
CA GLN A 112 5.08 0.97 10.65
C GLN A 112 4.20 0.81 11.92
N LYS A 113 4.71 1.24 13.07
CA LYS A 113 3.95 1.25 14.32
C LYS A 113 2.72 2.14 14.23
N GLY A 114 2.87 3.38 13.75
CA GLY A 114 1.76 4.32 13.58
C GLY A 114 0.69 3.78 12.63
N MET A 115 1.09 3.07 11.56
CA MET A 115 0.15 2.42 10.65
C MET A 115 -0.58 1.23 11.29
N VAL A 116 0.09 0.43 12.10
CA VAL A 116 -0.54 -0.67 12.89
C VAL A 116 -1.59 -0.10 13.85
N GLU A 117 -1.25 0.96 14.58
CA GLU A 117 -2.19 1.64 15.47
C GLU A 117 -3.39 2.24 14.72
N PHE A 118 -3.15 2.80 13.53
CA PHE A 118 -4.22 3.31 12.68
C PHE A 118 -5.19 2.18 12.28
N VAL A 119 -4.68 1.02 11.84
CA VAL A 119 -5.50 -0.16 11.51
C VAL A 119 -6.29 -0.60 12.75
N ARG A 120 -5.69 -0.58 13.94
CA ARG A 120 -6.36 -0.89 15.20
C ARG A 120 -7.50 0.08 15.48
N MET A 121 -7.28 1.39 15.34
CA MET A 121 -8.32 2.39 15.54
C MET A 121 -9.50 2.23 14.57
N VAL A 122 -9.22 1.88 13.31
CA VAL A 122 -10.27 1.57 12.32
C VAL A 122 -11.06 0.34 12.74
N ALA A 123 -10.39 -0.74 13.16
CA ALA A 123 -11.04 -1.96 13.63
C ALA A 123 -11.95 -1.69 14.85
N ASP A 124 -11.46 -0.93 15.82
CA ASP A 124 -12.24 -0.54 17.00
C ASP A 124 -13.45 0.33 16.64
N ARG A 125 -13.27 1.30 15.73
CA ARG A 125 -14.34 2.20 15.28
C ARG A 125 -15.46 1.47 14.55
N LEU A 126 -15.14 0.36 13.84
CA LEU A 126 -16.09 -0.51 13.16
C LEU A 126 -16.64 -1.64 14.05
N GLY A 127 -16.20 -1.71 15.32
CA GLY A 127 -16.61 -2.75 16.26
C GLY A 127 -16.14 -4.15 15.87
N LEU A 128 -14.99 -4.26 15.19
CA LEU A 128 -14.42 -5.56 14.81
C LEU A 128 -13.74 -6.17 16.03
N GLY A 129 -14.33 -7.23 16.57
CA GLY A 129 -13.74 -7.99 17.69
C GLY A 129 -12.56 -8.82 17.21
N LYS A 130 -12.84 -9.96 16.58
CA LYS A 130 -11.84 -10.81 15.92
C LYS A 130 -11.99 -10.70 14.41
N LEU A 131 -10.85 -10.71 13.70
CA LEU A 131 -10.85 -10.56 12.24
C LEU A 131 -9.73 -11.39 11.59
N ALA A 132 -9.94 -11.79 10.37
CA ALA A 132 -8.84 -12.10 9.47
C ALA A 132 -8.19 -10.78 9.01
N ILE A 133 -6.87 -10.76 8.86
CA ILE A 133 -6.16 -9.59 8.35
C ILE A 133 -5.29 -10.00 7.18
N GLY A 134 -5.35 -9.22 6.10
CA GLY A 134 -4.53 -9.44 4.93
C GLY A 134 -3.87 -8.17 4.46
N GLY A 135 -2.73 -8.29 3.77
CA GLY A 135 -2.08 -7.12 3.23
C GLY A 135 -1.13 -7.44 2.09
N HIS A 136 -1.00 -6.46 1.19
CA HIS A 136 -0.12 -6.49 0.04
C HIS A 136 1.12 -5.65 0.29
N SER A 137 2.31 -6.16 -0.08
CA SER A 137 3.56 -5.39 -0.04
C SER A 137 3.80 -4.75 1.33
N MET A 138 3.89 -3.44 1.45
CA MET A 138 3.93 -2.68 2.71
C MET A 138 2.77 -3.07 3.64
N GLY A 139 1.56 -3.21 3.11
CA GLY A 139 0.38 -3.63 3.87
C GLY A 139 0.51 -5.06 4.42
N GLY A 140 1.22 -5.93 3.72
CA GLY A 140 1.56 -7.28 4.21
C GLY A 140 2.46 -7.23 5.44
N GLY A 141 3.48 -6.37 5.42
CA GLY A 141 4.32 -6.11 6.58
C GLY A 141 3.53 -5.52 7.77
N ILE A 142 2.58 -4.63 7.49
CA ILE A 142 1.69 -4.06 8.53
C ILE A 142 0.76 -5.13 9.08
N ALA A 143 0.18 -6.00 8.23
CA ALA A 143 -0.68 -7.09 8.66
C ALA A 143 0.06 -8.11 9.54
N ALA A 144 1.29 -8.48 9.16
CA ALA A 144 2.15 -9.36 9.96
C ALA A 144 2.45 -8.72 11.33
N ARG A 145 2.80 -7.43 11.33
CA ARG A 145 3.06 -6.70 12.58
C ARG A 145 1.80 -6.56 13.45
N PHE A 146 0.64 -6.37 12.84
CA PHE A 146 -0.64 -6.33 13.56
C PHE A 146 -0.91 -7.69 14.22
N ALA A 147 -0.72 -8.80 13.50
CA ALA A 147 -0.91 -10.16 14.02
C ALA A 147 0.05 -10.50 15.17
N GLU A 148 1.25 -9.96 15.16
CA GLU A 148 2.22 -10.07 16.24
C GLU A 148 1.84 -9.22 17.45
N THR A 149 1.39 -7.99 17.22
CA THR A 149 1.08 -7.02 18.30
C THR A 149 -0.25 -7.33 18.98
N TYR A 150 -1.25 -7.84 18.24
CA TYR A 150 -2.61 -8.14 18.71
C TYR A 150 -3.03 -9.56 18.37
N PRO A 151 -2.29 -10.60 18.83
CA PRO A 151 -2.56 -12.00 18.45
C PRO A 151 -3.97 -12.47 18.83
N GLU A 152 -4.55 -11.90 19.88
CA GLU A 152 -5.90 -12.25 20.37
C GLU A 152 -7.02 -11.77 19.40
N LEU A 153 -6.73 -10.81 18.53
CA LEU A 153 -7.68 -10.26 17.57
C LEU A 153 -7.61 -10.96 16.21
N VAL A 154 -6.49 -11.60 15.89
CA VAL A 154 -6.26 -12.13 14.55
C VAL A 154 -6.66 -13.60 14.48
N THR A 155 -7.69 -13.90 13.70
CA THR A 155 -8.13 -15.27 13.43
C THR A 155 -7.31 -15.94 12.34
N GLN A 156 -6.94 -15.21 11.29
CA GLN A 156 -6.11 -15.68 10.18
C GLN A 156 -5.30 -14.51 9.62
N LEU A 157 -4.11 -14.83 9.10
CA LEU A 157 -3.23 -13.86 8.43
C LEU A 157 -3.07 -14.21 6.96
N ILE A 158 -3.12 -13.20 6.08
CA ILE A 158 -2.91 -13.34 4.64
C ILE A 158 -1.81 -12.38 4.20
N LEU A 159 -0.72 -12.91 3.69
CA LEU A 159 0.43 -12.14 3.21
C LEU A 159 0.51 -12.24 1.69
N VAL A 160 0.47 -11.10 1.02
CA VAL A 160 0.50 -11.00 -0.45
C VAL A 160 1.72 -10.19 -0.86
N ASP A 161 2.69 -10.85 -1.49
CA ASP A 161 3.95 -10.22 -1.95
C ASP A 161 4.55 -9.28 -0.87
N ALA A 162 4.60 -9.74 0.39
CA ALA A 162 4.72 -8.92 1.59
C ALA A 162 6.17 -8.48 1.88
N VAL A 163 6.37 -7.21 2.26
CA VAL A 163 7.66 -6.73 2.81
C VAL A 163 7.88 -7.26 4.22
N GLY A 164 9.15 -7.36 4.66
CA GLY A 164 9.49 -7.62 6.06
C GLY A 164 10.54 -8.69 6.27
N MET A 165 10.82 -9.50 5.25
CA MET A 165 11.93 -10.45 5.29
C MET A 165 13.23 -9.79 4.83
N PRO A 166 14.38 -10.26 5.34
CA PRO A 166 15.67 -9.74 4.91
C PRO A 166 15.97 -10.26 3.51
N SER A 167 15.55 -9.53 2.49
CA SER A 167 15.95 -9.82 1.13
C SER A 167 17.49 -9.91 1.04
N LYS A 168 17.99 -11.00 0.46
CA LYS A 168 19.43 -11.14 0.17
C LYS A 168 19.84 -10.29 -1.03
N THR A 169 18.88 -9.77 -1.78
CA THR A 169 19.17 -8.82 -2.84
C THR A 169 19.54 -7.49 -2.22
N PRO A 170 20.71 -6.93 -2.54
CA PRO A 170 21.02 -5.56 -2.18
C PRO A 170 19.86 -4.70 -2.70
N ASP A 171 19.18 -4.00 -1.81
CA ASP A 171 18.22 -2.98 -2.20
C ASP A 171 18.98 -1.93 -3.05
N PRO A 172 18.92 -1.98 -4.36
CA PRO A 172 19.44 -0.91 -5.17
C PRO A 172 18.49 0.25 -4.90
N GLN A 173 18.81 1.07 -3.88
CA GLN A 173 18.08 2.32 -3.65
C GLN A 173 17.94 2.98 -5.02
N PRO A 174 16.77 2.96 -5.68
CA PRO A 174 16.62 3.59 -6.96
C PRO A 174 17.16 5.02 -6.86
N LEU A 175 17.83 5.50 -7.89
CA LEU A 175 18.44 6.85 -7.89
C LEU A 175 17.45 7.90 -7.38
N VAL A 176 16.16 7.71 -7.66
CA VAL A 176 15.05 8.53 -7.18
C VAL A 176 15.03 8.67 -5.65
N PHE A 177 15.27 7.60 -4.89
CA PHE A 177 15.29 7.67 -3.42
C PHE A 177 16.54 8.40 -2.88
N ARG A 178 17.67 8.30 -3.58
CA ARG A 178 18.86 9.10 -3.25
C ARG A 178 18.63 10.59 -3.51
N VAL A 179 17.93 10.89 -4.60
CA VAL A 179 17.58 12.27 -4.97
C VAL A 179 16.51 12.82 -4.03
N LEU A 180 15.51 12.03 -3.63
CA LEU A 180 14.50 12.42 -2.63
C LEU A 180 15.11 12.75 -1.25
N ARG A 181 16.29 12.21 -0.93
CA ARG A 181 17.03 12.54 0.30
C ARG A 181 17.88 13.81 0.20
N ALA A 182 18.05 14.38 -1.00
CA ALA A 182 18.83 15.60 -1.20
C ALA A 182 17.99 16.85 -0.85
N PRO A 183 18.39 17.69 0.13
CA PRO A 183 17.51 18.69 0.77
C PRO A 183 16.90 19.74 -0.18
N VAL A 184 17.51 20.03 -1.31
CA VAL A 184 16.98 21.01 -2.29
C VAL A 184 16.21 20.32 -3.42
N LEU A 185 16.74 19.18 -3.91
CA LEU A 185 16.09 18.42 -4.98
C LEU A 185 14.73 17.84 -4.56
N ASN A 186 14.60 17.47 -3.30
CA ASN A 186 13.36 16.94 -2.78
C ASN A 186 12.19 17.94 -2.89
N GLN A 187 12.45 19.23 -2.61
CA GLN A 187 11.41 20.28 -2.73
C GLN A 187 10.95 20.44 -4.19
N VAL A 188 11.85 20.30 -5.15
CA VAL A 188 11.49 20.33 -6.57
C VAL A 188 10.67 19.10 -6.94
N LEU A 189 11.07 17.92 -6.49
CA LEU A 189 10.39 16.66 -6.80
C LEU A 189 9.00 16.54 -6.12
N LEU A 190 8.78 17.23 -4.99
CA LEU A 190 7.44 17.33 -4.39
C LEU A 190 6.41 17.96 -5.33
N HIS A 191 6.84 18.69 -6.35
CA HIS A 191 5.97 19.34 -7.33
C HIS A 191 5.94 18.67 -8.70
N ILE A 192 6.75 17.62 -8.92
CA ILE A 192 6.85 16.94 -10.21
C ILE A 192 6.45 15.48 -10.05
N THR A 193 5.28 15.11 -10.54
CA THR A 193 4.79 13.74 -10.54
C THR A 193 4.18 13.40 -11.91
N PRO A 194 5.02 13.24 -12.96
CA PRO A 194 4.49 12.96 -14.30
C PRO A 194 3.69 11.65 -14.33
N ARG A 195 2.53 11.67 -14.99
CA ARG A 195 1.71 10.47 -15.20
C ARG A 195 2.50 9.32 -15.84
N SER A 196 3.38 9.66 -16.77
CA SER A 196 4.26 8.68 -17.43
C SER A 196 5.20 7.95 -16.45
N LEU A 197 5.68 8.64 -15.41
CA LEU A 197 6.51 8.01 -14.38
C LEU A 197 5.70 7.00 -13.56
N VAL A 198 4.47 7.34 -13.20
CA VAL A 198 3.55 6.42 -12.49
C VAL A 198 3.24 5.21 -13.38
N ALA A 199 2.90 5.43 -14.65
CA ALA A 199 2.65 4.35 -15.61
C ALA A 199 3.86 3.42 -15.78
N GLN A 200 5.07 3.99 -15.89
CA GLN A 200 6.30 3.23 -16.00
C GLN A 200 6.60 2.43 -14.73
N THR A 201 6.41 3.03 -13.56
CA THR A 201 6.62 2.36 -12.26
C THR A 201 5.67 1.17 -12.11
N LEU A 202 4.37 1.35 -12.33
CA LEU A 202 3.39 0.26 -12.30
C LEU A 202 3.74 -0.83 -13.34
N SER A 203 4.07 -0.39 -14.56
CA SER A 203 4.46 -1.34 -15.61
C SER A 203 5.73 -2.11 -15.28
N SER A 204 6.65 -1.59 -14.49
CA SER A 204 7.89 -2.29 -14.15
C SER A 204 7.68 -3.45 -13.16
N VAL A 205 6.63 -3.41 -12.33
CA VAL A 205 6.37 -4.38 -11.26
C VAL A 205 5.19 -5.33 -11.55
N ILE A 206 4.38 -5.05 -12.56
CA ILE A 206 3.25 -5.86 -12.99
C ILE A 206 3.65 -6.67 -14.22
N VAL A 207 3.46 -7.99 -14.21
CA VAL A 207 3.73 -8.88 -15.35
C VAL A 207 2.54 -8.90 -16.30
N ARG A 208 1.34 -9.12 -15.79
CA ARG A 208 0.10 -9.18 -16.58
C ARG A 208 -0.44 -7.78 -16.87
N LYS A 209 0.05 -7.17 -17.93
CA LYS A 209 -0.27 -5.77 -18.30
C LYS A 209 -1.76 -5.48 -18.54
N SER A 210 -2.59 -6.51 -18.67
CA SER A 210 -4.04 -6.36 -18.87
C SER A 210 -4.74 -5.63 -17.70
N ILE A 211 -4.16 -5.61 -16.50
CA ILE A 211 -4.71 -4.86 -15.37
C ILE A 211 -4.35 -3.36 -15.40
N LEU A 212 -3.42 -2.95 -16.27
CA LEU A 212 -2.97 -1.56 -16.43
C LEU A 212 -3.85 -0.79 -17.42
N ALA A 213 -5.12 -0.59 -17.07
CA ALA A 213 -5.97 0.33 -17.82
C ALA A 213 -5.57 1.79 -17.55
N ASP A 214 -5.86 2.68 -18.51
CA ASP A 214 -5.61 4.13 -18.34
C ASP A 214 -6.26 4.69 -17.07
N GLY A 215 -7.49 4.26 -16.76
CA GLY A 215 -8.18 4.66 -15.53
C GLY A 215 -7.48 4.21 -14.24
N THR A 216 -6.83 3.04 -14.25
CA THR A 216 -6.00 2.59 -13.13
C THR A 216 -4.79 3.51 -12.94
N ILE A 217 -4.06 3.81 -14.01
CA ILE A 217 -2.90 4.71 -13.98
C ILE A 217 -3.31 6.10 -13.50
N ASP A 218 -4.45 6.61 -14.01
CA ASP A 218 -4.99 7.92 -13.60
C ASP A 218 -5.30 7.95 -12.11
N GLN A 219 -5.91 6.90 -11.57
CA GLN A 219 -6.22 6.81 -10.14
C GLN A 219 -4.97 6.87 -9.27
N TYR A 220 -3.93 6.07 -9.60
CA TYR A 220 -2.65 6.11 -8.87
C TYR A 220 -1.99 7.49 -8.97
N TRP A 221 -1.99 8.09 -10.15
CA TRP A 221 -1.40 9.41 -10.39
C TRP A 221 -2.14 10.53 -9.66
N GLU A 222 -3.47 10.50 -9.67
CA GLU A 222 -4.30 11.50 -8.98
C GLU A 222 -4.16 11.39 -7.47
N PHE A 223 -4.18 10.18 -6.90
CA PHE A 223 -3.98 9.99 -5.45
C PHE A 223 -2.57 10.41 -5.00
N ALA A 224 -1.54 10.13 -5.80
CA ALA A 224 -0.19 10.61 -5.49
C ALA A 224 -0.12 12.14 -5.42
N ARG A 225 -1.01 12.84 -6.11
CA ARG A 225 -1.10 14.31 -6.19
C ARG A 225 -2.15 14.92 -5.25
N MET A 226 -2.87 14.13 -4.47
CA MET A 226 -3.80 14.71 -3.50
C MET A 226 -3.06 15.61 -2.51
N THR A 227 -3.66 16.73 -2.16
CA THR A 227 -3.07 17.71 -1.23
C THR A 227 -2.55 17.03 0.04
N GLY A 228 -1.26 17.19 0.31
CA GLY A 228 -0.54 16.63 1.46
C GLY A 228 0.02 15.22 1.25
N THR A 229 -0.39 14.47 0.22
CA THR A 229 0.11 13.09 -0.02
C THR A 229 1.58 13.06 -0.39
N ARG A 230 2.04 14.01 -1.22
CA ARG A 230 3.47 14.10 -1.61
C ARG A 230 4.34 14.32 -0.38
N GLN A 231 3.95 15.24 0.52
CA GLN A 231 4.68 15.50 1.75
C GLN A 231 4.69 14.27 2.67
N ALA A 232 3.54 13.59 2.84
CA ALA A 232 3.44 12.36 3.62
C ALA A 232 4.34 11.26 3.05
N THR A 233 4.35 11.09 1.72
CA THR A 233 5.21 10.14 1.01
C THR A 233 6.69 10.46 1.26
N PHE A 234 7.07 11.74 1.18
CA PHE A 234 8.42 12.18 1.44
C PHE A 234 8.86 11.88 2.87
N VAL A 235 8.03 12.20 3.87
CA VAL A 235 8.31 11.89 5.29
C VAL A 235 8.52 10.38 5.44
N ARG A 236 7.61 9.56 4.91
CA ARG A 236 7.68 8.10 5.02
C ARG A 236 8.95 7.51 4.40
N PHE A 237 9.37 7.97 3.22
CA PHE A 237 10.61 7.50 2.61
C PHE A 237 11.87 7.94 3.36
N GLY A 238 11.79 8.98 4.18
CA GLY A 238 12.85 9.41 5.08
C GLY A 238 12.97 8.59 6.36
N LEU A 239 11.93 7.80 6.70
CA LEU A 239 11.96 6.98 7.91
C LEU A 239 12.93 5.80 7.76
N PRO A 240 13.56 5.37 8.86
CA PRO A 240 14.31 4.12 8.87
C PRO A 240 13.39 2.96 8.45
N ARG A 241 13.91 2.05 7.62
CA ARG A 241 13.21 0.79 7.38
C ARG A 241 13.24 -0.02 8.67
N ASP A 242 12.06 -0.33 9.16
CA ASP A 242 11.91 -1.15 10.36
C ASP A 242 12.19 -2.61 10.02
N ALA A 243 13.36 -3.10 10.42
CA ALA A 243 13.75 -4.50 10.27
C ALA A 243 13.05 -5.44 11.28
N TYR A 244 12.12 -4.89 12.04
CA TYR A 244 11.51 -5.52 13.20
C TYR A 244 10.76 -6.82 12.92
N ILE A 245 10.14 -6.97 11.75
CA ILE A 245 9.34 -8.17 11.42
C ILE A 245 10.22 -9.42 11.43
N LYS A 246 11.48 -9.31 10.96
CA LYS A 246 12.41 -10.43 10.88
C LYS A 246 12.62 -11.16 12.21
N ASP A 247 12.71 -10.40 13.30
CA ASP A 247 13.13 -10.96 14.60
C ASP A 247 11.97 -11.57 15.40
N HIS A 248 10.73 -11.25 15.03
CA HIS A 248 9.53 -11.64 15.79
C HIS A 248 8.49 -12.42 14.97
N ILE A 249 8.69 -12.58 13.66
CA ILE A 249 7.71 -13.21 12.77
C ILE A 249 7.32 -14.63 13.19
N GLY A 250 8.25 -15.37 13.80
CA GLY A 250 8.00 -16.72 14.34
C GLY A 250 7.06 -16.76 15.56
N ALA A 251 6.74 -15.59 16.13
CA ALA A 251 5.76 -15.47 17.24
C ALA A 251 4.30 -15.44 16.73
N ILE A 252 4.07 -15.29 15.42
CA ILE A 252 2.75 -15.31 14.81
C ILE A 252 2.12 -16.70 14.98
N GLN A 253 1.00 -16.75 15.71
CA GLN A 253 0.25 -17.99 16.00
C GLN A 253 -0.94 -18.20 15.07
N ALA A 254 -1.41 -17.12 14.43
CA ALA A 254 -2.55 -17.19 13.54
C ALA A 254 -2.26 -18.09 12.34
N PRO A 255 -3.18 -18.98 11.94
CA PRO A 255 -3.08 -19.67 10.66
C PRO A 255 -2.77 -18.66 9.55
N THR A 256 -1.76 -18.96 8.73
CA THR A 256 -1.24 -17.99 7.76
C THR A 256 -1.23 -18.55 6.35
N LEU A 257 -1.79 -17.76 5.42
CA LEU A 257 -1.70 -17.98 3.98
C LEU A 257 -0.75 -16.95 3.37
N ILE A 258 0.20 -17.42 2.57
CA ILE A 258 1.20 -16.60 1.87
C ILE A 258 0.97 -16.78 0.38
N LEU A 259 0.75 -15.68 -0.33
CA LEU A 259 0.54 -15.63 -1.78
C LEU A 259 1.66 -14.82 -2.42
N TRP A 260 2.22 -15.32 -3.53
CA TRP A 260 3.36 -14.64 -4.15
C TRP A 260 3.39 -14.79 -5.66
N GLY A 261 3.70 -13.68 -6.36
CA GLY A 261 4.03 -13.72 -7.78
C GLY A 261 5.43 -14.31 -7.98
N LYS A 262 5.56 -15.32 -8.86
CA LYS A 262 6.84 -15.98 -9.12
C LYS A 262 7.86 -15.03 -9.73
N GLU A 263 7.41 -14.15 -10.57
CA GLU A 263 8.19 -13.17 -11.32
C GLU A 263 8.16 -11.78 -10.69
N ASP A 264 7.86 -11.67 -9.38
CA ASP A 264 7.86 -10.39 -8.66
C ASP A 264 9.25 -9.73 -8.73
N PRO A 265 9.37 -8.57 -9.42
CA PRO A 265 10.65 -7.89 -9.58
C PRO A 265 10.96 -6.93 -8.42
N ASP A 266 9.99 -6.65 -7.55
CA ASP A 266 10.13 -5.72 -6.42
C ASP A 266 10.52 -6.48 -5.15
N ILE A 267 9.78 -7.55 -4.81
CA ILE A 267 10.07 -8.41 -3.66
C ILE A 267 10.22 -9.84 -4.15
N PRO A 268 11.46 -10.38 -4.16
CA PRO A 268 11.73 -11.71 -4.71
C PRO A 268 10.89 -12.81 -4.03
N VAL A 269 10.42 -13.78 -4.80
CA VAL A 269 9.68 -14.95 -4.29
C VAL A 269 10.44 -15.71 -3.19
N ALA A 270 11.77 -15.55 -3.13
CA ALA A 270 12.60 -16.06 -2.04
C ALA A 270 12.15 -15.56 -0.66
N ASP A 271 11.62 -14.32 -0.57
CA ASP A 271 11.10 -13.78 0.68
C ASP A 271 9.79 -14.47 1.09
N GLY A 272 8.96 -14.91 0.13
CA GLY A 272 7.79 -15.75 0.39
C GLY A 272 8.19 -17.10 1.00
N HIS A 273 9.28 -17.71 0.53
CA HIS A 273 9.83 -18.92 1.15
C HIS A 273 10.39 -18.67 2.55
N LEU A 274 11.02 -17.51 2.80
CA LEU A 274 11.48 -17.13 4.14
C LEU A 274 10.30 -16.96 5.11
N TYR A 275 9.20 -16.33 4.67
CA TYR A 275 7.96 -16.24 5.45
C TYR A 275 7.42 -17.64 5.80
N ALA A 276 7.35 -18.53 4.82
CA ALA A 276 6.86 -19.90 5.02
C ALA A 276 7.74 -20.71 5.98
N GLN A 277 9.04 -20.47 5.99
CA GLN A 277 9.96 -21.08 6.94
C GLN A 277 9.85 -20.50 8.35
N ALA A 278 9.58 -19.20 8.45
CA ALA A 278 9.54 -18.47 9.72
C ALA A 278 8.21 -18.60 10.47
N ILE A 279 7.09 -18.79 9.76
CA ILE A 279 5.74 -18.94 10.35
C ILE A 279 5.34 -20.43 10.33
N PRO A 280 5.36 -21.13 11.47
CA PRO A 280 5.02 -22.55 11.50
C PRO A 280 3.59 -22.84 11.03
N GLY A 281 3.44 -23.85 10.16
CA GLY A 281 2.13 -24.26 9.65
C GLY A 281 1.52 -23.32 8.59
N SER A 282 2.23 -22.30 8.15
CA SER A 282 1.79 -21.45 7.05
C SER A 282 1.73 -22.20 5.72
N LYS A 283 0.84 -21.77 4.83
CA LYS A 283 0.70 -22.29 3.47
C LYS A 283 1.20 -21.25 2.47
N LEU A 284 2.17 -21.62 1.63
CA LEU A 284 2.65 -20.77 0.53
C LEU A 284 2.05 -21.22 -0.80
N ILE A 285 1.52 -20.26 -1.56
CA ILE A 285 1.07 -20.44 -2.94
C ILE A 285 1.84 -19.46 -3.82
N ILE A 286 2.47 -19.99 -4.87
CA ILE A 286 3.24 -19.18 -5.84
C ILE A 286 2.51 -19.22 -7.17
N TYR A 287 2.23 -18.03 -7.73
CA TYR A 287 1.54 -17.88 -9.01
C TYR A 287 2.55 -17.70 -10.14
N PRO A 288 2.58 -18.57 -11.15
CA PRO A 288 3.43 -18.39 -12.32
C PRO A 288 2.93 -17.22 -13.18
N ASP A 289 3.83 -16.65 -13.99
CA ASP A 289 3.55 -15.54 -14.89
C ASP A 289 2.85 -14.36 -14.18
N THR A 290 3.30 -14.03 -12.95
CA THR A 290 2.66 -13.08 -12.05
C THR A 290 3.73 -12.24 -11.36
N GLY A 291 3.55 -10.92 -11.36
CA GLY A 291 4.44 -9.94 -10.75
C GLY A 291 4.07 -9.61 -9.31
N HIS A 292 4.34 -8.35 -8.93
CA HIS A 292 4.18 -7.84 -7.56
C HIS A 292 2.72 -7.64 -7.12
N PHE A 293 1.76 -7.64 -8.04
CA PHE A 293 0.34 -7.44 -7.72
C PHE A 293 -0.44 -8.75 -7.88
N SER A 294 0.02 -9.83 -7.24
CA SER A 294 -0.55 -11.18 -7.41
C SER A 294 -2.05 -11.25 -7.12
N HIS A 295 -2.57 -10.41 -6.22
CA HIS A 295 -3.99 -10.30 -5.90
C HIS A 295 -4.83 -9.63 -7.01
N GLU A 296 -4.23 -8.79 -7.85
CA GLU A 296 -4.89 -8.18 -9.02
C GLU A 296 -4.61 -8.97 -10.30
N GLU A 297 -3.36 -9.40 -10.51
CA GLU A 297 -2.96 -10.15 -11.70
C GLU A 297 -3.63 -11.53 -11.78
N MET A 298 -3.90 -12.13 -10.63
CA MET A 298 -4.55 -13.44 -10.47
C MET A 298 -5.85 -13.35 -9.66
N ALA A 299 -6.63 -12.29 -9.85
CA ALA A 299 -7.73 -11.91 -8.98
C ALA A 299 -8.73 -13.06 -8.69
N ASP A 300 -9.14 -13.83 -9.70
CA ASP A 300 -10.08 -14.94 -9.54
C ASP A 300 -9.47 -16.08 -8.74
N GLN A 301 -8.26 -16.49 -9.09
CA GLN A 301 -7.58 -17.61 -8.44
C GLN A 301 -7.19 -17.26 -7.01
N SER A 302 -6.57 -16.10 -6.81
CA SER A 302 -6.10 -15.68 -5.48
C SER A 302 -7.25 -15.45 -4.50
N ALA A 303 -8.37 -14.85 -4.96
CA ALA A 303 -9.57 -14.73 -4.12
C ALA A 303 -10.19 -16.09 -3.77
N SER A 304 -10.16 -17.06 -4.72
CA SER A 304 -10.64 -18.43 -4.47
C SER A 304 -9.77 -19.15 -3.43
N ASP A 305 -8.43 -19.01 -3.53
CA ASP A 305 -7.49 -19.60 -2.58
C ASP A 305 -7.68 -19.00 -1.17
N VAL A 306 -7.87 -17.69 -1.07
CA VAL A 306 -8.18 -16.99 0.19
C VAL A 306 -9.52 -17.45 0.75
N ARG A 307 -10.56 -17.53 -0.06
CA ARG A 307 -11.88 -18.04 0.38
C ARG A 307 -11.77 -19.44 0.94
N ALA A 308 -11.08 -20.34 0.24
CA ALA A 308 -10.88 -21.71 0.71
C ALA A 308 -10.13 -21.77 2.04
N PHE A 309 -9.08 -20.95 2.19
CA PHE A 309 -8.31 -20.85 3.43
C PHE A 309 -9.16 -20.33 4.59
N LEU A 310 -9.90 -19.23 4.40
CA LEU A 310 -10.75 -18.63 5.43
C LEU A 310 -11.85 -19.61 5.90
N LEU A 311 -12.45 -20.39 5.00
CA LEU A 311 -13.48 -21.35 5.34
C LEU A 311 -12.94 -22.62 6.02
N ALA A 312 -11.72 -23.04 5.72
CA ALA A 312 -11.12 -24.24 6.31
C ALA A 312 -10.73 -24.06 7.79
N THR A 313 -10.35 -22.84 8.18
CA THR A 313 -9.85 -22.52 9.52
C THR A 313 -10.94 -22.03 10.48
N ASN A 314 -12.14 -21.79 9.99
CA ASN A 314 -13.31 -21.43 10.81
C ASN A 314 -14.19 -22.64 11.26
N ARG A 315 -13.62 -23.87 11.20
CA ARG A 315 -14.30 -25.10 11.64
C ARG A 315 -13.92 -25.50 13.07
#